data_cb49c736e471a91348c927c63b9a3400
#
_entry.id   cb49c736e471a91348c927c63b9a3400
#
_cell.length_a   1.000
_cell.length_b   1.000
_cell.length_c   1.000
_cell.angle_alpha   90.00
_cell.angle_beta   90.00
_cell.angle_gamma   90.00
#
_symmetry.space_group_name_H-M   'P 1'
#
loop_
_entity.id
_entity.type
_entity.pdbx_description
1 polymer ?
#
loop_
_entity_poly.entity_id
_entity_poly.type
_entity_poly.pdbx_seq_one_letter_code
_entity_poly.pdbx_strand_id
1 'polypeptide(L)'
;MVMKQILSLSLLLAFSVQAEWSVKPAANPKAPGKGLAVAKDGKPVAHFVFGEGQKKPFLHVYGKEGELLTNPGAGPDGKDFGRYPHHRGIYIGWRVISGEAQYDLWHIHKGEIMRVKEIKSAKAS
;
A
#
# COMPACT_ATOMS: atom_id res chain seq x y z
N MET A 1 2.73 71.74 -4.21
CA MET A 1 3.35 70.51 -3.68
C MET A 1 2.41 69.34 -3.97
N VAL A 2 2.69 68.56 -5.01
CA VAL A 2 1.81 67.46 -5.46
C VAL A 2 2.32 66.19 -4.87
N MET A 3 1.60 65.59 -3.96
CA MET A 3 1.88 64.26 -3.38
C MET A 3 1.51 63.18 -4.38
N LYS A 4 2.52 62.49 -4.97
CA LYS A 4 2.31 61.27 -5.76
C LYS A 4 2.01 60.13 -4.84
N GLN A 5 0.78 59.65 -4.82
CA GLN A 5 0.43 58.38 -4.22
C GLN A 5 0.95 57.23 -5.11
N ILE A 6 1.91 56.44 -4.59
CA ILE A 6 2.38 55.22 -5.22
C ILE A 6 1.44 54.10 -4.79
N LEU A 7 0.59 53.67 -5.71
CA LEU A 7 -0.27 52.51 -5.52
C LEU A 7 0.60 51.25 -5.68
N SER A 8 0.97 50.62 -4.59
CA SER A 8 1.69 49.33 -4.62
C SER A 8 0.68 48.21 -4.88
N LEU A 9 0.70 47.68 -6.10
CA LEU A 9 -0.11 46.54 -6.49
C LEU A 9 0.59 45.25 -6.07
N SER A 10 0.25 44.70 -4.92
CA SER A 10 0.76 43.39 -4.43
C SER A 10 0.06 42.29 -5.21
N LEU A 11 0.76 41.70 -6.16
CA LEU A 11 0.32 40.52 -6.91
C LEU A 11 0.43 39.27 -6.02
N LEU A 12 -0.64 38.85 -5.40
CA LEU A 12 -0.74 37.56 -4.68
C LEU A 12 -0.74 36.42 -5.71
N LEU A 13 0.39 35.81 -5.94
CA LEU A 13 0.50 34.54 -6.66
C LEU A 13 -0.08 33.43 -5.79
N ALA A 14 -1.31 33.04 -6.04
CA ALA A 14 -1.89 31.83 -5.46
C ALA A 14 -1.25 30.60 -6.11
N PHE A 15 -0.25 30.00 -5.47
CA PHE A 15 0.24 28.68 -5.84
C PHE A 15 -0.82 27.66 -5.46
N SER A 16 -1.49 27.09 -6.43
CA SER A 16 -2.29 25.87 -6.20
C SER A 16 -1.36 24.72 -5.92
N VAL A 17 -1.21 24.35 -4.65
CA VAL A 17 -0.52 23.10 -4.27
C VAL A 17 -1.42 21.97 -4.69
N GLN A 18 -1.14 21.37 -5.82
CA GLN A 18 -1.81 20.16 -6.28
C GLN A 18 -1.24 18.99 -5.49
N ALA A 19 -2.12 18.16 -4.92
CA ALA A 19 -1.71 17.00 -4.15
C ALA A 19 -0.89 16.05 -5.03
N GLU A 20 0.32 15.72 -4.59
CA GLU A 20 1.23 14.86 -5.34
C GLU A 20 1.05 13.40 -4.92
N TRP A 21 0.55 12.60 -5.85
CA TRP A 21 0.50 11.15 -5.68
C TRP A 21 1.76 10.49 -6.23
N SER A 22 2.24 9.47 -5.58
CA SER A 22 3.36 8.67 -6.07
C SER A 22 3.12 7.18 -5.88
N VAL A 23 3.62 6.37 -6.84
CA VAL A 23 3.68 4.91 -6.74
C VAL A 23 5.10 4.50 -7.03
N LYS A 24 5.75 3.84 -6.08
CA LYS A 24 7.16 3.44 -6.19
C LYS A 24 7.36 2.00 -5.75
N PRO A 25 8.27 1.24 -6.38
CA PRO A 25 8.72 -0.03 -5.84
C PRO A 25 9.26 0.17 -4.43
N ALA A 26 8.79 -0.64 -3.49
CA ALA A 26 9.28 -0.59 -2.12
C ALA A 26 9.14 -1.95 -1.45
N ALA A 27 10.13 -2.34 -0.65
CA ALA A 27 9.99 -3.45 0.28
C ALA A 27 9.26 -2.97 1.53
N ASN A 28 8.35 -3.79 2.05
CA ASN A 28 7.76 -3.51 3.35
C ASN A 28 8.75 -3.92 4.46
N PRO A 29 9.21 -3.02 5.32
CA PRO A 29 10.15 -3.37 6.39
C PRO A 29 9.56 -4.33 7.42
N LYS A 30 8.23 -4.43 7.50
CA LYS A 30 7.52 -5.33 8.42
C LYS A 30 7.03 -6.63 7.78
N ALA A 31 7.25 -6.80 6.46
CA ALA A 31 6.89 -8.02 5.76
C ALA A 31 7.89 -8.29 4.63
N PRO A 32 8.52 -9.46 4.58
CA PRO A 32 9.45 -9.79 3.50
C PRO A 32 8.73 -9.79 2.15
N GLY A 33 9.42 -9.44 1.08
CA GLY A 33 8.92 -9.47 -0.28
C GLY A 33 9.00 -8.14 -1.00
N LYS A 34 8.71 -8.18 -2.29
CA LYS A 34 8.59 -7.01 -3.16
C LYS A 34 7.26 -6.33 -2.93
N GLY A 35 7.18 -5.04 -3.19
CA GLY A 35 5.94 -4.31 -3.06
C GLY A 35 5.90 -3.04 -3.90
N LEU A 36 4.72 -2.42 -3.88
CA LEU A 36 4.48 -1.08 -4.41
C LEU A 36 3.94 -0.20 -3.29
N ALA A 37 4.67 0.84 -2.96
CA ALA A 37 4.23 1.86 -2.02
C ALA A 37 3.48 2.96 -2.76
N VAL A 38 2.31 3.31 -2.26
CA VAL A 38 1.49 4.43 -2.70
C VAL A 38 1.55 5.50 -1.63
N ALA A 39 1.90 6.72 -2.03
CA ALA A 39 1.94 7.86 -1.13
C ALA A 39 1.24 9.07 -1.74
N LYS A 40 0.73 9.94 -0.87
CA LYS A 40 0.18 11.25 -1.20
C LYS A 40 0.93 12.30 -0.38
N ASP A 41 1.49 13.29 -1.06
CA ASP A 41 2.30 14.36 -0.43
C ASP A 41 3.42 13.80 0.48
N GLY A 42 4.05 12.69 0.02
CA GLY A 42 5.09 11.99 0.75
C GLY A 42 4.60 11.09 1.90
N LYS A 43 3.33 11.14 2.28
CA LYS A 43 2.76 10.30 3.34
C LYS A 43 2.27 8.96 2.80
N PRO A 44 2.53 7.82 3.46
CA PRO A 44 2.06 6.52 3.02
C PRO A 44 0.54 6.45 3.05
N VAL A 45 -0.06 5.92 1.98
CA VAL A 45 -1.51 5.66 1.86
C VAL A 45 -1.77 4.18 1.79
N ALA A 46 -0.99 3.47 0.99
CA ALA A 46 -1.14 2.02 0.84
C ALA A 46 0.20 1.36 0.48
N HIS A 47 0.29 0.06 0.75
CA HIS A 47 1.44 -0.75 0.36
C HIS A 47 0.95 -2.11 -0.15
N PHE A 48 1.10 -2.36 -1.42
CA PHE A 48 0.82 -3.67 -2.00
C PHE A 48 2.04 -4.55 -1.86
N VAL A 49 1.94 -5.62 -1.08
CA VAL A 49 3.02 -6.55 -0.76
C VAL A 49 2.85 -7.85 -1.54
N PHE A 50 3.90 -8.28 -2.24
CA PHE A 50 3.91 -9.50 -3.04
C PHE A 50 5.35 -10.04 -3.20
N GLY A 51 5.50 -11.14 -3.94
CA GLY A 51 6.82 -11.71 -4.26
C GLY A 51 7.24 -12.82 -3.33
N GLU A 52 8.53 -13.12 -3.35
CA GLU A 52 9.14 -14.19 -2.56
C GLU A 52 8.97 -13.94 -1.06
N GLY A 53 8.76 -14.99 -0.30
CA GLY A 53 8.50 -14.92 1.13
C GLY A 53 7.03 -14.66 1.49
N GLN A 54 6.18 -14.30 0.52
CA GLN A 54 4.73 -14.19 0.72
C GLN A 54 4.00 -15.36 0.08
N LYS A 55 3.13 -16.02 0.82
CA LYS A 55 2.27 -17.07 0.28
C LYS A 55 1.12 -16.52 -0.55
N LYS A 56 0.70 -15.29 -0.27
CA LYS A 56 -0.32 -14.55 -1.03
C LYS A 56 -0.03 -13.04 -1.02
N PRO A 57 -0.39 -12.31 -2.08
CA PRO A 57 -0.31 -10.85 -2.09
C PRO A 57 -1.39 -10.25 -1.18
N PHE A 58 -1.09 -9.09 -0.62
CA PHE A 58 -2.03 -8.34 0.21
C PHE A 58 -1.73 -6.84 0.17
N LEU A 59 -2.72 -6.03 0.53
CA LEU A 59 -2.63 -4.58 0.59
C LEU A 59 -2.68 -4.11 2.04
N HIS A 60 -1.67 -3.39 2.47
CA HIS A 60 -1.73 -2.57 3.67
C HIS A 60 -2.34 -1.21 3.37
N VAL A 61 -3.11 -0.67 4.30
CA VAL A 61 -3.68 0.67 4.24
C VAL A 61 -3.24 1.45 5.46
N TYR A 62 -2.90 2.71 5.26
CA TYR A 62 -2.42 3.62 6.30
C TYR A 62 -3.43 4.74 6.54
N GLY A 63 -3.54 5.16 7.77
CA GLY A 63 -4.32 6.31 8.17
C GLY A 63 -3.62 7.63 7.87
N LYS A 64 -4.31 8.71 8.16
CA LYS A 64 -3.85 10.09 7.86
C LYS A 64 -2.53 10.43 8.52
N GLU A 65 -2.28 9.89 9.72
CA GLU A 65 -1.05 10.13 10.47
C GLU A 65 0.04 9.08 10.18
N GLY A 66 -0.19 8.18 9.20
CA GLY A 66 0.75 7.14 8.80
C GLY A 66 0.66 5.86 9.63
N GLU A 67 -0.33 5.74 10.50
CA GLU A 67 -0.60 4.54 11.28
C GLU A 67 -1.14 3.41 10.37
N LEU A 68 -0.70 2.18 10.62
CA LEU A 68 -1.18 1.02 9.89
C LEU A 68 -2.58 0.63 10.37
N LEU A 69 -3.57 0.73 9.48
CA LEU A 69 -4.97 0.41 9.76
C LEU A 69 -5.31 -1.07 9.58
N THR A 70 -4.50 -1.82 8.86
CA THR A 70 -4.73 -3.21 8.55
C THR A 70 -3.85 -4.13 9.39
N ASN A 71 -4.29 -5.38 9.60
CA ASN A 71 -3.51 -6.36 10.34
C ASN A 71 -2.15 -6.60 9.66
N PRO A 72 -1.02 -6.42 10.37
CA PRO A 72 0.31 -6.61 9.80
C PRO A 72 0.63 -8.08 9.43
N GLY A 73 -0.06 -9.05 10.03
CA GLY A 73 0.26 -10.46 9.85
C GLY A 73 1.55 -10.87 10.57
N ALA A 74 2.32 -11.78 9.99
CA ALA A 74 3.62 -12.17 10.53
C ALA A 74 4.69 -11.13 10.23
N GLY A 75 5.55 -10.86 11.20
CA GLY A 75 6.71 -9.99 11.04
C GLY A 75 7.87 -10.66 10.28
N PRO A 76 8.96 -9.91 10.03
CA PRO A 76 10.17 -10.43 9.38
C PRO A 76 10.84 -11.57 10.13
N ASP A 77 10.65 -11.62 11.45
CA ASP A 77 11.15 -12.66 12.36
C ASP A 77 10.23 -13.90 12.42
N GLY A 78 9.18 -13.94 11.60
CA GLY A 78 8.19 -15.02 11.57
C GLY A 78 7.22 -15.02 12.75
N LYS A 79 7.34 -14.05 13.68
CA LYS A 79 6.39 -13.93 14.77
C LYS A 79 5.09 -13.30 14.29
N ASP A 80 3.99 -13.85 14.76
CA ASP A 80 2.67 -13.36 14.41
C ASP A 80 2.34 -12.11 15.24
N PHE A 81 2.00 -11.03 14.54
CA PHE A 81 1.56 -9.77 15.15
C PHE A 81 0.04 -9.72 15.34
N GLY A 82 -0.64 -10.82 15.41
CA GLY A 82 -2.07 -10.80 15.60
C GLY A 82 -2.68 -12.18 15.80
N ARG A 83 -3.89 -12.18 16.32
CA ARG A 83 -4.67 -13.40 16.61
C ARG A 83 -4.87 -14.30 15.37
N TYR A 84 -4.84 -13.69 14.19
CA TYR A 84 -5.06 -14.37 12.91
C TYR A 84 -3.98 -13.97 11.89
N PRO A 85 -2.83 -14.64 11.89
CA PRO A 85 -1.68 -14.28 11.04
C PRO A 85 -1.98 -14.40 9.55
N HIS A 86 -2.97 -15.21 9.15
CA HIS A 86 -3.43 -15.32 7.78
C HIS A 86 -4.32 -14.15 7.33
N HIS A 87 -4.83 -13.32 8.25
CA HIS A 87 -5.60 -12.10 7.95
C HIS A 87 -4.68 -10.89 7.77
N ARG A 88 -3.75 -10.97 6.84
CA ARG A 88 -2.81 -9.88 6.54
C ARG A 88 -3.44 -8.85 5.63
N GLY A 89 -3.49 -7.60 6.04
CA GLY A 89 -3.97 -6.54 5.18
C GLY A 89 -5.33 -6.82 4.55
N ILE A 90 -5.53 -6.29 3.36
CA ILE A 90 -6.66 -6.61 2.48
C ILE A 90 -6.17 -7.58 1.42
N TYR A 91 -6.80 -8.74 1.29
CA TYR A 91 -6.42 -9.76 0.33
C TYR A 91 -7.63 -10.49 -0.25
N ILE A 92 -7.42 -11.15 -1.36
CA ILE A 92 -8.40 -12.08 -1.94
C ILE A 92 -8.13 -13.46 -1.35
N GLY A 93 -9.05 -13.98 -0.55
CA GLY A 93 -9.02 -15.33 -0.01
C GLY A 93 -10.22 -16.11 -0.51
N TRP A 94 -9.97 -17.20 -1.20
CA TRP A 94 -11.02 -18.02 -1.78
C TRP A 94 -10.81 -19.47 -1.38
N ARG A 95 -11.87 -20.14 -0.92
CA ARG A 95 -11.89 -21.59 -0.85
C ARG A 95 -12.38 -22.10 -2.21
N VAL A 96 -11.45 -22.34 -3.09
CA VAL A 96 -11.79 -22.85 -4.41
C VAL A 96 -11.92 -24.35 -4.32
N ILE A 97 -13.08 -24.80 -4.70
CA ILE A 97 -13.34 -26.21 -4.99
C ILE A 97 -13.46 -26.29 -6.51
N SER A 98 -12.41 -26.80 -7.15
CA SER A 98 -12.40 -26.99 -8.60
C SER A 98 -12.10 -28.43 -8.89
N GLY A 99 -13.10 -29.17 -9.40
CA GLY A 99 -12.95 -30.59 -9.68
C GLY A 99 -12.59 -31.41 -8.43
N GLU A 100 -11.60 -32.29 -8.57
CA GLU A 100 -11.08 -33.11 -7.47
C GLU A 100 -10.10 -32.38 -6.56
N ALA A 101 -9.55 -31.28 -7.02
CA ALA A 101 -8.58 -30.49 -6.25
C ALA A 101 -9.30 -29.42 -5.42
N GLN A 102 -9.03 -29.43 -4.13
CA GLN A 102 -9.50 -28.39 -3.20
C GLN A 102 -8.32 -27.51 -2.81
N TYR A 103 -8.42 -26.21 -3.09
CA TYR A 103 -7.43 -25.21 -2.72
C TYR A 103 -8.01 -24.29 -1.66
N ASP A 104 -7.30 -24.12 -0.55
CA ASP A 104 -7.65 -23.15 0.49
C ASP A 104 -6.72 -21.93 0.40
N LEU A 105 -7.08 -20.97 -0.43
CA LEU A 105 -6.35 -19.71 -0.57
C LEU A 105 -6.64 -18.73 0.58
N TRP A 106 -7.54 -19.08 1.48
CA TRP A 106 -7.80 -18.30 2.69
C TRP A 106 -6.74 -18.59 3.74
N HIS A 107 -6.63 -19.82 4.20
CA HIS A 107 -5.69 -20.21 5.27
C HIS A 107 -4.30 -20.56 4.75
N ILE A 108 -4.21 -21.14 3.55
CA ILE A 108 -2.94 -21.57 2.94
C ILE A 108 -2.22 -22.63 3.81
N HIS A 109 -2.95 -23.64 4.22
CA HIS A 109 -2.42 -24.68 5.12
C HIS A 109 -1.65 -25.79 4.39
N LYS A 110 -1.96 -26.05 3.13
CA LYS A 110 -1.42 -27.18 2.36
C LYS A 110 -0.33 -26.75 1.38
N GLY A 111 0.28 -25.58 1.60
CA GLY A 111 1.35 -25.08 0.73
C GLY A 111 0.85 -24.33 -0.51
N GLU A 112 -0.43 -23.98 -0.55
CA GLU A 112 -0.97 -23.15 -1.62
C GLU A 112 -0.22 -21.82 -1.70
N ILE A 113 -0.05 -21.33 -2.91
CA ILE A 113 0.65 -20.06 -3.17
C ILE A 113 -0.10 -19.26 -4.21
N MET A 114 -0.38 -17.99 -3.91
CA MET A 114 -0.85 -17.00 -4.87
C MET A 114 0.33 -16.16 -5.33
N ARG A 115 0.45 -15.93 -6.63
CA ARG A 115 1.51 -15.11 -7.20
C ARG A 115 0.93 -13.98 -8.04
N VAL A 116 1.53 -12.80 -7.91
CA VAL A 116 1.35 -11.74 -8.90
C VAL A 116 2.17 -12.11 -10.11
N LYS A 117 1.50 -12.39 -11.21
CA LYS A 117 2.16 -12.78 -12.47
C LYS A 117 2.89 -11.58 -13.08
N GLU A 118 2.21 -10.45 -13.14
CA GLU A 118 2.76 -9.22 -13.70
C GLU A 118 2.06 -7.99 -13.12
N ILE A 119 2.74 -6.86 -13.11
CA ILE A 119 2.19 -5.54 -12.86
C ILE A 119 2.13 -4.82 -14.20
N LYS A 120 0.96 -4.70 -14.81
CA LYS A 120 0.78 -4.07 -16.13
C LYS A 120 0.95 -2.55 -16.08
N SER A 121 0.53 -1.93 -14.99
CA SER A 121 0.66 -0.49 -14.78
C SER A 121 0.66 -0.17 -13.29
N ALA A 122 1.54 0.76 -12.90
CA ALA A 122 1.61 1.32 -11.55
C ALA A 122 1.92 2.81 -11.70
N LYS A 123 0.89 3.63 -11.85
CA LYS A 123 1.01 5.08 -12.10
C LYS A 123 0.13 5.83 -11.11
N ALA A 124 0.63 6.97 -10.66
CA ALA A 124 -0.16 8.00 -10.01
C ALA A 124 -0.62 9.01 -11.08
N SER A 125 -1.82 9.50 -10.99
CA SER A 125 -2.39 10.54 -11.86
C SER A 125 -2.78 11.75 -11.03
#